data_ae2c5b82f38ace1b7f8e08c25df44f70
#
_entry.id   ae2c5b82f38ace1b7f8e08c25df44f70
#
_cell.length_a   1.000
_cell.length_b   1.000
_cell.length_c   1.000
_cell.angle_alpha   90.00
_cell.angle_beta   90.00
_cell.angle_gamma   90.00
#
_symmetry.space_group_name_H-M   'P 1'
#
loop_
_entity.id
_entity.type
_entity.pdbx_description
1 polymer ?
#
loop_
_entity_poly.entity_id
_entity_poly.type
_entity_poly.pdbx_seq_one_letter_code
_entity_poly.pdbx_strand_id
1 'polypeptide(L)'
;VPLGATVGSQPGEIHLVRVTQPDGNTVDIQFLGGRGHYRHHMGMDLPVMPPIAPMLAKPVAKIPDGASYEPKWDGFRSIVFRDGDEVELGSRNEKPLTRYFPELVAAVLAELPPRCVVDGEIVIATEAGLDFEALQQRIHPADSRVRLLAEQTPSSFIAFDLLALGDEDYTGRPFSERRAALAEALSGAGASIHLTPATTDQALAQRWFEEFEGAGTDGLIAKPLAIAYQPDKRVMFKIKPERTADCVVAGYRVHKSGDNAIGSLLLGLYQEDGVLASVGVIGAFPMAERKRLFQELQPLVIPLENHPWNWAAHEAGERTPQKNAGSRWNAGKDLSFVPLRPERVVEVRYDHMEGVRFRHTAQFNRWRPDRDPRSCTYEQLEQPITFSLNDIVPGLV
;
A
#
# COMPACT_ATOMS: atom_id res chain seq x y z
N VAL A 1 26.09 -24.87 -24.96
CA VAL A 1 26.62 -25.98 -24.17
C VAL A 1 25.87 -26.00 -22.86
N PRO A 2 25.20 -27.09 -22.46
CA PRO A 2 24.34 -27.11 -21.27
C PRO A 2 25.22 -27.31 -20.01
N LEU A 3 25.00 -26.46 -19.01
CA LEU A 3 25.53 -26.60 -17.68
C LEU A 3 24.52 -27.35 -16.80
N GLY A 4 24.78 -28.62 -16.58
CA GLY A 4 24.20 -29.41 -15.49
C GLY A 4 25.27 -29.70 -14.46
N ALA A 5 25.12 -29.17 -13.26
CA ALA A 5 25.73 -29.71 -12.05
C ALA A 5 24.91 -29.25 -10.83
N THR A 6 24.13 -30.17 -10.26
CA THR A 6 23.54 -30.05 -8.93
C THR A 6 24.61 -30.44 -7.90
N VAL A 7 25.06 -29.49 -7.09
CA VAL A 7 25.85 -29.73 -5.89
C VAL A 7 24.98 -29.38 -4.67
N GLY A 8 24.65 -30.36 -3.86
CA GLY A 8 24.01 -30.18 -2.57
C GLY A 8 25.04 -29.64 -1.57
N SER A 9 24.78 -28.43 -1.05
CA SER A 9 25.66 -27.78 -0.07
C SER A 9 24.99 -27.69 1.31
N GLN A 10 25.77 -27.89 2.35
CA GLN A 10 25.42 -27.69 3.76
C GLN A 10 25.45 -26.19 4.13
N PRO A 11 24.67 -25.72 5.12
CA PRO A 11 24.69 -24.33 5.53
C PRO A 11 26.03 -23.92 6.13
N GLY A 12 26.67 -22.88 5.57
CA GLY A 12 27.92 -22.32 6.10
C GLY A 12 29.16 -22.47 5.25
N GLU A 13 29.13 -23.17 4.12
CA GLU A 13 30.29 -23.29 3.21
C GLU A 13 30.42 -22.08 2.27
N ILE A 14 31.63 -21.56 2.16
CA ILE A 14 32.00 -20.51 1.20
C ILE A 14 32.41 -21.19 -0.11
N HIS A 15 31.66 -20.91 -1.17
CA HIS A 15 32.02 -21.39 -2.51
C HIS A 15 32.59 -20.24 -3.35
N LEU A 16 33.78 -20.46 -3.92
CA LEU A 16 34.40 -19.56 -4.90
C LEU A 16 34.03 -20.03 -6.31
N VAL A 17 33.35 -19.17 -7.06
CA VAL A 17 33.08 -19.42 -8.48
C VAL A 17 33.83 -18.39 -9.32
N ARG A 18 34.68 -18.90 -10.20
CA ARG A 18 35.43 -18.08 -11.14
C ARG A 18 34.60 -17.83 -12.39
N VAL A 19 34.30 -16.57 -12.70
CA VAL A 19 33.52 -16.16 -13.87
C VAL A 19 34.45 -15.39 -14.80
N THR A 20 34.56 -15.84 -16.07
CA THR A 20 35.28 -15.10 -17.12
C THR A 20 34.27 -14.24 -17.89
N GLN A 21 34.53 -12.97 -17.94
CA GLN A 21 33.72 -11.99 -18.68
C GLN A 21 34.03 -12.05 -20.19
N PRO A 22 33.14 -11.51 -21.06
CA PRO A 22 33.36 -11.52 -22.50
C PRO A 22 34.62 -10.75 -22.97
N ASP A 23 35.14 -9.84 -22.13
CA ASP A 23 36.38 -9.09 -22.33
C ASP A 23 37.66 -9.84 -21.92
N GLY A 24 37.53 -11.09 -21.43
CA GLY A 24 38.64 -11.96 -21.01
C GLY A 24 39.06 -11.79 -19.55
N ASN A 25 38.48 -10.87 -18.79
CA ASN A 25 38.78 -10.68 -17.38
C ASN A 25 38.08 -11.74 -16.51
N THR A 26 38.77 -12.27 -15.51
CA THR A 26 38.25 -13.26 -14.56
C THR A 26 38.04 -12.63 -13.18
N VAL A 27 36.84 -12.83 -12.60
CA VAL A 27 36.49 -12.39 -11.26
C VAL A 27 36.10 -13.59 -10.43
N ASP A 28 36.69 -13.72 -9.22
CA ASP A 28 36.34 -14.75 -8.26
C ASP A 28 35.21 -14.27 -7.36
N ILE A 29 34.07 -14.93 -7.43
CA ILE A 29 32.87 -14.59 -6.66
C ILE A 29 32.76 -15.55 -5.46
N GLN A 30 32.66 -15.01 -4.25
CA GLN A 30 32.45 -15.80 -3.03
C GLN A 30 30.96 -15.95 -2.75
N PHE A 31 30.50 -17.18 -2.57
CA PHE A 31 29.13 -17.50 -2.16
C PHE A 31 29.11 -18.10 -0.74
N LEU A 32 28.34 -17.50 0.15
CA LEU A 32 27.98 -18.12 1.43
C LEU A 32 26.69 -18.92 1.23
N GLY A 33 26.71 -20.20 1.49
CA GLY A 33 25.58 -21.10 1.37
C GLY A 33 24.44 -20.75 2.35
N GLY A 34 23.48 -19.95 1.90
CA GLY A 34 22.23 -19.63 2.58
C GLY A 34 21.24 -19.12 1.55
N ARG A 35 19.96 -19.48 1.68
CA ARG A 35 18.90 -19.02 0.77
C ARG A 35 18.69 -17.52 0.91
N GLY A 36 19.60 -16.72 0.35
CA GLY A 36 19.50 -15.28 0.20
C GLY A 36 19.58 -14.93 -1.27
N HIS A 37 18.66 -14.14 -1.78
CA HIS A 37 18.76 -13.54 -3.10
C HIS A 37 19.93 -12.56 -3.06
N TYR A 38 21.12 -12.99 -3.49
CA TYR A 38 22.25 -12.10 -3.69
C TYR A 38 21.97 -11.20 -4.90
N ARG A 39 21.84 -9.91 -4.66
CA ARG A 39 21.88 -8.87 -5.66
C ARG A 39 23.32 -8.40 -5.83
N HIS A 40 23.81 -8.41 -7.04
CA HIS A 40 24.97 -7.64 -7.42
C HIS A 40 24.57 -6.13 -7.39
N HIS A 41 24.97 -5.41 -6.36
CA HIS A 41 25.14 -3.97 -6.40
C HIS A 41 26.52 -3.68 -6.99
N MET A 42 26.75 -4.12 -8.25
CA MET A 42 28.02 -3.81 -8.93
C MET A 42 27.92 -2.41 -9.47
N GLY A 43 28.49 -1.45 -8.74
CA GLY A 43 28.70 -0.08 -9.16
C GLY A 43 28.38 0.99 -8.12
N MET A 44 27.34 0.82 -7.30
CA MET A 44 26.98 1.82 -6.29
C MET A 44 27.93 1.84 -5.09
N ASP A 45 28.36 3.04 -4.69
CA ASP A 45 29.16 3.32 -3.49
C ASP A 45 28.57 4.53 -2.75
N LEU A 46 27.36 4.36 -2.17
CA LEU A 46 26.64 5.40 -1.46
C LEU A 46 26.85 5.31 0.06
N PRO A 47 26.77 6.43 0.80
CA PRO A 47 26.84 6.40 2.27
C PRO A 47 25.74 5.54 2.92
N VAL A 48 24.59 5.40 2.25
CA VAL A 48 23.48 4.54 2.62
C VAL A 48 23.18 3.63 1.45
N MET A 49 23.48 2.34 1.59
CA MET A 49 23.37 1.35 0.53
C MET A 49 22.02 0.62 0.56
N PRO A 50 21.46 0.20 -0.60
CA PRO A 50 20.33 -0.72 -0.64
C PRO A 50 20.72 -2.14 -0.19
N PRO A 51 19.79 -2.94 0.40
CA PRO A 51 18.46 -2.52 0.78
C PRO A 51 18.45 -1.85 2.16
N ILE A 52 17.54 -0.88 2.34
CA ILE A 52 17.25 -0.31 3.65
C ILE A 52 15.74 -0.29 3.89
N ALA A 53 15.32 -0.70 5.08
CA ALA A 53 13.92 -0.61 5.49
C ALA A 53 13.52 0.84 5.77
N PRO A 54 12.34 1.31 5.33
CA PRO A 54 11.90 2.65 5.62
C PRO A 54 11.52 2.84 7.09
N MET A 55 11.62 4.07 7.57
CA MET A 55 11.06 4.50 8.84
C MET A 55 9.53 4.42 8.79
N LEU A 56 8.90 3.96 9.89
CA LEU A 56 7.48 3.63 9.93
C LEU A 56 6.69 4.58 10.83
N ALA A 57 5.36 4.62 10.64
CA ALA A 57 4.44 5.39 11.45
C ALA A 57 3.52 4.49 12.30
N LYS A 58 3.22 4.95 13.53
CA LYS A 58 2.18 4.37 14.39
C LYS A 58 0.89 5.19 14.27
N PRO A 59 -0.30 4.54 14.32
CA PRO A 59 -1.56 5.27 14.29
C PRO A 59 -1.78 6.04 15.59
N VAL A 60 -2.32 7.25 15.47
CA VAL A 60 -2.79 8.07 16.58
C VAL A 60 -4.13 8.71 16.20
N ALA A 61 -4.98 8.96 17.21
CA ALA A 61 -6.33 9.49 16.99
C ALA A 61 -6.38 11.00 16.78
N LYS A 62 -5.34 11.72 17.21
CA LYS A 62 -5.27 13.19 17.13
C LYS A 62 -3.95 13.60 16.51
N ILE A 63 -3.97 14.76 15.86
CA ILE A 63 -2.74 15.41 15.35
C ILE A 63 -1.87 15.79 16.55
N PRO A 64 -0.65 15.23 16.68
CA PRO A 64 0.25 15.57 17.79
C PRO A 64 0.84 16.98 17.61
N ASP A 65 1.14 17.64 18.73
CA ASP A 65 1.79 18.95 18.73
C ASP A 65 3.28 18.86 18.39
N GLY A 66 3.86 19.96 17.89
CA GLY A 66 5.31 20.13 17.75
C GLY A 66 5.99 19.24 16.72
N ALA A 67 5.26 18.83 15.68
CA ALA A 67 5.78 18.02 14.58
C ALA A 67 5.79 18.79 13.25
N SER A 68 6.44 18.22 12.25
CA SER A 68 6.21 18.56 10.86
C SER A 68 5.12 17.66 10.32
N TYR A 69 4.13 18.26 9.68
CA TYR A 69 2.96 17.57 9.13
C TYR A 69 3.02 17.60 7.61
N GLU A 70 2.68 16.47 7.01
CA GLU A 70 2.62 16.30 5.56
C GLU A 70 1.44 15.41 5.17
N PRO A 71 0.89 15.53 3.92
CA PRO A 71 -0.14 14.63 3.43
C PRO A 71 0.35 13.19 3.47
N LYS A 72 -0.53 12.28 3.86
CA LYS A 72 -0.25 10.85 3.74
C LYS A 72 -0.63 10.38 2.34
N TRP A 73 0.40 10.30 1.50
CA TRP A 73 0.24 9.81 0.13
C TRP A 73 -0.17 8.35 0.11
N ASP A 74 -0.99 8.00 -0.87
CA ASP A 74 -1.50 6.65 -1.07
C ASP A 74 -0.89 6.05 -2.34
N GLY A 75 0.20 5.34 -2.16
CA GLY A 75 1.00 4.79 -3.25
C GLY A 75 1.87 3.60 -2.82
N PHE A 76 3.00 3.44 -3.49
CA PHE A 76 4.03 2.47 -3.12
C PHE A 76 5.21 3.19 -2.50
N ARG A 77 5.42 2.97 -1.19
CA ARG A 77 6.63 3.45 -0.53
C ARG A 77 7.87 2.96 -1.25
N SER A 78 8.74 3.90 -1.59
CA SER A 78 10.00 3.57 -2.25
C SER A 78 11.13 4.42 -1.73
N ILE A 79 12.30 3.79 -1.51
CA ILE A 79 13.55 4.49 -1.31
C ILE A 79 14.31 4.44 -2.64
N VAL A 80 14.61 5.62 -3.16
CA VAL A 80 15.36 5.82 -4.39
C VAL A 80 16.84 5.94 -4.06
N PHE A 81 17.67 5.10 -4.68
CA PHE A 81 19.11 5.16 -4.64
C PHE A 81 19.61 5.59 -6.01
N ARG A 82 20.42 6.62 -6.06
CA ARG A 82 21.11 7.08 -7.29
C ARG A 82 22.60 7.25 -7.04
N ASP A 83 23.42 6.59 -7.86
CA ASP A 83 24.87 6.79 -7.91
C ASP A 83 25.31 6.91 -9.38
N GLY A 84 25.55 8.16 -9.83
CA GLY A 84 25.79 8.46 -11.24
C GLY A 84 24.62 8.06 -12.13
N ASP A 85 24.85 7.10 -13.04
CA ASP A 85 23.85 6.57 -13.96
C ASP A 85 23.12 5.33 -13.41
N GLU A 86 23.52 4.84 -12.24
CA GLU A 86 22.86 3.72 -11.59
C GLU A 86 21.70 4.18 -10.70
N VAL A 87 20.54 3.52 -10.87
CA VAL A 87 19.32 3.81 -10.10
C VAL A 87 18.72 2.51 -9.57
N GLU A 88 18.40 2.48 -8.28
CA GLU A 88 17.58 1.44 -7.70
C GLU A 88 16.38 2.04 -6.97
N LEU A 89 15.20 1.44 -7.16
CA LEU A 89 13.97 1.76 -6.44
C LEU A 89 13.69 0.59 -5.48
N GLY A 90 13.88 0.80 -4.18
CA GLY A 90 13.62 -0.18 -3.14
C GLY A 90 12.20 -0.05 -2.58
N SER A 91 11.48 -1.17 -2.41
CA SER A 91 10.15 -1.16 -1.79
C SER A 91 10.22 -1.15 -0.26
N ARG A 92 9.06 -0.92 0.38
CA ARG A 92 8.88 -1.05 1.83
C ARG A 92 9.37 -2.40 2.40
N ASN A 93 9.28 -3.47 1.61
CA ASN A 93 9.70 -4.82 2.01
C ASN A 93 11.08 -5.18 1.44
N GLU A 94 11.90 -4.17 1.17
CA GLU A 94 13.28 -4.32 0.67
C GLU A 94 13.39 -5.11 -0.65
N LYS A 95 12.31 -5.12 -1.44
CA LYS A 95 12.29 -5.72 -2.78
C LYS A 95 12.42 -4.65 -3.85
N PRO A 96 13.11 -4.94 -4.98
CA PRO A 96 13.26 -3.95 -6.05
C PRO A 96 11.95 -3.67 -6.77
N LEU A 97 11.72 -2.40 -7.02
CA LEU A 97 10.66 -1.89 -7.88
C LEU A 97 11.16 -1.40 -9.23
N THR A 98 12.46 -1.25 -9.39
CA THR A 98 13.14 -0.59 -10.54
C THR A 98 12.60 -1.03 -11.90
N ARG A 99 12.44 -2.34 -12.13
CA ARG A 99 11.93 -2.87 -13.40
C ARG A 99 10.49 -2.47 -13.75
N TYR A 100 9.70 -2.10 -12.73
CA TYR A 100 8.27 -1.79 -12.92
C TYR A 100 7.99 -0.32 -13.22
N PHE A 101 9.00 0.55 -13.06
CA PHE A 101 8.88 1.99 -13.20
C PHE A 101 10.02 2.57 -14.05
N PRO A 102 10.17 2.17 -15.34
CA PRO A 102 11.26 2.65 -16.19
C PRO A 102 11.21 4.16 -16.41
N GLU A 103 10.02 4.77 -16.43
CA GLU A 103 9.83 6.21 -16.54
C GLU A 103 10.36 6.97 -15.30
N LEU A 104 10.21 6.39 -14.10
CA LEU A 104 10.77 6.97 -12.88
C LEU A 104 12.29 6.84 -12.83
N VAL A 105 12.86 5.76 -13.38
CA VAL A 105 14.31 5.64 -13.50
C VAL A 105 14.85 6.78 -14.38
N ALA A 106 14.20 7.07 -15.51
CA ALA A 106 14.56 8.19 -16.36
C ALA A 106 14.39 9.56 -15.64
N ALA A 107 13.30 9.74 -14.90
CA ALA A 107 13.05 10.94 -14.11
C ALA A 107 14.11 11.15 -13.01
N VAL A 108 14.47 10.09 -12.29
CA VAL A 108 15.54 10.12 -11.27
C VAL A 108 16.87 10.58 -11.88
N LEU A 109 17.23 10.05 -13.05
CA LEU A 109 18.44 10.45 -13.75
C LEU A 109 18.40 11.93 -14.22
N ALA A 110 17.23 12.45 -14.54
CA ALA A 110 17.06 13.81 -15.03
C ALA A 110 16.95 14.85 -13.90
N GLU A 111 16.27 14.52 -12.80
CA GLU A 111 15.76 15.48 -11.82
C GLU A 111 16.46 15.41 -10.45
N LEU A 112 17.02 14.26 -10.04
CA LEU A 112 17.69 14.13 -8.75
C LEU A 112 19.20 14.45 -8.83
N PRO A 113 19.85 14.81 -7.72
CA PRO A 113 21.29 14.89 -7.65
C PRO A 113 21.99 13.59 -8.03
N PRO A 114 23.20 13.62 -8.64
CA PRO A 114 23.86 12.42 -9.18
C PRO A 114 24.25 11.39 -8.12
N ARG A 115 24.31 11.78 -6.85
CA ARG A 115 24.56 10.88 -5.71
C ARG A 115 23.59 11.22 -4.59
N CYS A 116 22.56 10.40 -4.40
CA CYS A 116 21.56 10.63 -3.34
C CYS A 116 20.77 9.38 -2.98
N VAL A 117 20.22 9.37 -1.77
CA VAL A 117 19.24 8.39 -1.28
C VAL A 117 18.04 9.14 -0.74
N VAL A 118 16.88 8.96 -1.36
CA VAL A 118 15.65 9.71 -1.09
C VAL A 118 14.50 8.76 -0.78
N ASP A 119 13.80 9.01 0.32
CA ASP A 119 12.62 8.25 0.72
C ASP A 119 11.35 8.97 0.28
N GLY A 120 10.42 8.25 -0.30
CA GLY A 120 9.20 8.83 -0.86
C GLY A 120 8.12 7.81 -1.18
N GLU A 121 7.13 8.26 -1.93
CA GLU A 121 5.99 7.46 -2.38
C GLU A 121 5.88 7.54 -3.91
N ILE A 122 5.77 6.39 -4.56
CA ILE A 122 5.41 6.30 -5.97
C ILE A 122 3.90 6.36 -6.09
N VAL A 123 3.39 7.29 -6.90
CA VAL A 123 1.96 7.51 -7.11
C VAL A 123 1.63 7.55 -8.59
N ILE A 124 0.37 7.28 -8.95
CA ILE A 124 -0.21 7.66 -10.24
C ILE A 124 -1.26 8.72 -9.94
N ALA A 125 -1.06 9.91 -10.48
CA ALA A 125 -1.94 11.05 -10.30
C ALA A 125 -2.82 11.23 -11.55
N THR A 126 -4.09 11.55 -11.32
CA THR A 126 -5.08 11.86 -12.36
C THR A 126 -5.89 13.08 -11.95
N GLU A 127 -6.64 13.67 -12.87
CA GLU A 127 -7.57 14.76 -12.55
C GLU A 127 -8.59 14.38 -11.47
N ALA A 128 -8.92 13.09 -11.34
CA ALA A 128 -9.84 12.56 -10.34
C ALA A 128 -9.19 12.27 -8.97
N GLY A 129 -7.86 12.44 -8.85
CA GLY A 129 -7.09 12.13 -7.64
C GLY A 129 -6.05 11.03 -7.87
N LEU A 130 -5.55 10.45 -6.77
CA LEU A 130 -4.59 9.34 -6.83
C LEU A 130 -5.26 8.05 -7.28
N ASP A 131 -4.68 7.39 -8.29
CA ASP A 131 -5.17 6.10 -8.82
C ASP A 131 -4.28 4.94 -8.35
N PHE A 132 -4.61 4.40 -7.18
CA PHE A 132 -3.89 3.26 -6.62
C PHE A 132 -4.15 1.96 -7.39
N GLU A 133 -5.31 1.80 -8.03
CA GLU A 133 -5.61 0.61 -8.83
C GLU A 133 -4.73 0.55 -10.07
N ALA A 134 -4.58 1.66 -10.78
CA ALA A 134 -3.61 1.77 -11.89
C ALA A 134 -2.18 1.49 -11.40
N LEU A 135 -1.80 1.99 -10.23
CA LEU A 135 -0.49 1.73 -9.64
C LEU A 135 -0.27 0.24 -9.35
N GLN A 136 -1.26 -0.46 -8.82
CA GLN A 136 -1.15 -1.91 -8.58
C GLN A 136 -0.95 -2.71 -9.87
N GLN A 137 -1.53 -2.27 -11.00
CA GLN A 137 -1.37 -2.92 -12.29
C GLN A 137 0.07 -2.85 -12.83
N ARG A 138 0.89 -1.92 -12.34
CA ARG A 138 2.30 -1.78 -12.73
C ARG A 138 3.15 -2.98 -12.36
N ILE A 139 2.80 -3.71 -11.30
CA ILE A 139 3.52 -4.92 -10.87
C ILE A 139 3.13 -6.10 -11.77
N HIS A 140 3.78 -6.19 -12.92
CA HIS A 140 3.47 -7.20 -13.93
C HIS A 140 4.72 -7.98 -14.35
N PRO A 141 4.62 -9.33 -14.60
CA PRO A 141 5.77 -10.14 -14.99
C PRO A 141 6.30 -9.84 -16.42
N ALA A 142 5.41 -9.42 -17.34
CA ALA A 142 5.79 -9.16 -18.73
C ALA A 142 6.29 -7.73 -18.92
N ASP A 143 7.52 -7.57 -19.46
CA ASP A 143 8.15 -6.26 -19.69
C ASP A 143 7.40 -5.41 -20.72
N SER A 144 6.80 -6.02 -21.73
CA SER A 144 5.97 -5.31 -22.72
C SER A 144 4.78 -4.61 -22.08
N ARG A 145 4.12 -5.27 -21.09
CA ARG A 145 3.01 -4.67 -20.36
C ARG A 145 3.48 -3.55 -19.43
N VAL A 146 4.63 -3.72 -18.79
CA VAL A 146 5.23 -2.67 -17.94
C VAL A 146 5.51 -1.41 -18.75
N ARG A 147 6.14 -1.54 -19.94
CA ARG A 147 6.44 -0.40 -20.80
C ARG A 147 5.17 0.29 -21.31
N LEU A 148 4.18 -0.48 -21.74
CA LEU A 148 2.90 0.07 -22.18
C LEU A 148 2.24 0.91 -21.06
N LEU A 149 2.21 0.39 -19.83
CA LEU A 149 1.62 1.10 -18.69
C LEU A 149 2.46 2.31 -18.26
N ALA A 150 3.80 2.27 -18.43
CA ALA A 150 4.66 3.43 -18.18
C ALA A 150 4.35 4.61 -19.11
N GLU A 151 3.89 4.33 -20.33
CA GLU A 151 3.47 5.36 -21.30
C GLU A 151 2.02 5.82 -21.06
N GLN A 152 1.10 4.89 -20.79
CA GLN A 152 -0.33 5.19 -20.67
C GLN A 152 -0.71 5.83 -19.32
N THR A 153 -0.07 5.39 -18.25
CA THR A 153 -0.32 5.83 -16.87
C THR A 153 1.03 6.06 -16.18
N PRO A 154 1.77 7.10 -16.56
CA PRO A 154 3.06 7.40 -15.96
C PRO A 154 2.91 7.66 -14.46
N SER A 155 3.91 7.25 -13.71
CA SER A 155 3.95 7.48 -12.27
C SER A 155 4.83 8.67 -11.93
N SER A 156 4.55 9.30 -10.79
CA SER A 156 5.36 10.33 -10.17
C SER A 156 5.93 9.86 -8.84
N PHE A 157 6.99 10.49 -8.37
CA PHE A 157 7.59 10.22 -7.08
C PHE A 157 7.47 11.44 -6.18
N ILE A 158 6.84 11.25 -5.01
CA ILE A 158 6.68 12.29 -4.00
C ILE A 158 7.73 12.07 -2.91
N ALA A 159 8.77 12.87 -2.91
CA ALA A 159 9.86 12.80 -1.95
C ALA A 159 9.49 13.47 -0.62
N PHE A 160 9.86 12.86 0.50
CA PHE A 160 9.54 13.39 1.83
C PHE A 160 10.63 13.17 2.89
N ASP A 161 11.73 12.47 2.60
CA ASP A 161 12.89 12.36 3.47
C ASP A 161 14.18 12.18 2.68
N LEU A 162 15.32 12.57 3.26
CA LEU A 162 16.64 12.45 2.67
C LEU A 162 17.55 11.60 3.56
N LEU A 163 18.11 10.54 3.00
CA LEU A 163 18.98 9.63 3.74
C LEU A 163 20.46 9.84 3.44
N ALA A 164 20.80 10.22 2.20
CA ALA A 164 22.16 10.57 1.81
C ALA A 164 22.16 11.61 0.68
N LEU A 165 23.19 12.46 0.65
CA LEU A 165 23.44 13.43 -0.41
C LEU A 165 24.94 13.59 -0.62
N GLY A 166 25.43 13.37 -1.86
CA GLY A 166 26.86 13.25 -2.13
C GLY A 166 27.47 12.11 -1.31
N ASP A 167 28.51 12.40 -0.57
CA ASP A 167 29.21 11.46 0.30
C ASP A 167 28.77 11.56 1.78
N GLU A 168 27.69 12.30 2.06
CA GLU A 168 27.19 12.51 3.41
C GLU A 168 26.00 11.64 3.76
N ASP A 169 26.10 10.93 4.90
CA ASP A 169 24.99 10.21 5.53
C ASP A 169 24.15 11.18 6.36
N TYR A 170 22.86 11.32 6.01
CA TYR A 170 21.89 12.15 6.70
C TYR A 170 21.06 11.38 7.73
N THR A 171 21.18 10.07 7.83
CA THR A 171 20.30 9.26 8.69
C THR A 171 20.41 9.63 10.17
N GLY A 172 21.59 10.00 10.65
CA GLY A 172 21.83 10.47 12.02
C GLY A 172 21.37 11.88 12.33
N ARG A 173 21.01 12.69 11.31
CA ARG A 173 20.62 14.09 11.48
C ARG A 173 19.15 14.24 11.88
N PRO A 174 18.75 15.32 12.57
CA PRO A 174 17.36 15.65 12.83
C PRO A 174 16.53 15.71 11.55
N PHE A 175 15.23 15.35 11.61
CA PHE A 175 14.34 15.43 10.46
C PHE A 175 14.29 16.85 9.87
N SER A 176 14.29 17.89 10.70
CA SER A 176 14.30 19.28 10.24
C SER A 176 15.46 19.61 9.31
N GLU A 177 16.65 19.08 9.57
CA GLU A 177 17.85 19.26 8.72
C GLU A 177 17.72 18.42 7.44
N ARG A 178 17.28 17.16 7.54
CA ARG A 178 17.06 16.29 6.38
C ARG A 178 16.03 16.89 5.43
N ARG A 179 14.95 17.45 5.98
CA ARG A 179 13.89 18.11 5.20
C ARG A 179 14.40 19.36 4.48
N ALA A 180 15.20 20.18 5.13
CA ALA A 180 15.78 21.38 4.53
C ALA A 180 16.73 21.00 3.37
N ALA A 181 17.62 20.03 3.60
CA ALA A 181 18.53 19.53 2.56
C ALA A 181 17.78 18.87 1.38
N LEU A 182 16.69 18.15 1.64
CA LEU A 182 15.84 17.60 0.59
C LEU A 182 15.20 18.71 -0.26
N ALA A 183 14.67 19.76 0.37
CA ALA A 183 14.05 20.88 -0.34
C ALA A 183 15.08 21.61 -1.25
N GLU A 184 16.30 21.77 -0.79
CA GLU A 184 17.38 22.35 -1.59
C GLU A 184 17.77 21.43 -2.75
N ALA A 185 17.96 20.14 -2.48
CA ALA A 185 18.33 19.13 -3.48
C ALA A 185 17.30 18.99 -4.60
N LEU A 186 16.02 19.25 -4.31
CA LEU A 186 14.90 19.15 -5.26
C LEU A 186 14.47 20.51 -5.85
N SER A 187 15.23 21.59 -5.64
CA SER A 187 14.84 22.93 -6.10
C SER A 187 14.68 23.05 -7.62
N GLY A 188 15.29 22.16 -8.40
CA GLY A 188 15.18 22.08 -9.85
C GLY A 188 14.29 20.95 -10.39
N ALA A 189 13.71 20.15 -9.50
CA ALA A 189 12.80 19.05 -9.84
C ALA A 189 11.36 19.54 -10.01
N GLY A 190 10.46 18.71 -10.52
CA GLY A 190 9.04 19.02 -10.59
C GLY A 190 8.30 18.54 -11.83
N ALA A 191 8.97 17.81 -12.73
CA ALA A 191 8.31 17.16 -13.87
C ALA A 191 7.69 15.81 -13.47
N SER A 192 8.45 14.99 -12.74
CA SER A 192 7.99 13.69 -12.26
C SER A 192 8.43 13.42 -10.81
N ILE A 193 9.37 14.19 -10.30
CA ILE A 193 9.86 14.13 -8.93
C ILE A 193 9.38 15.39 -8.19
N HIS A 194 8.59 15.21 -7.15
CA HIS A 194 7.98 16.31 -6.42
C HIS A 194 8.34 16.24 -4.94
N LEU A 195 8.47 17.41 -4.30
CA LEU A 195 8.62 17.52 -2.87
C LEU A 195 7.23 17.55 -2.21
N THR A 196 6.96 16.66 -1.24
CA THR A 196 5.73 16.75 -0.47
C THR A 196 5.59 18.10 0.22
N PRO A 197 4.43 18.76 0.26
CA PRO A 197 4.23 19.92 1.11
C PRO A 197 4.37 19.54 2.59
N ALA A 198 4.89 20.44 3.40
CA ALA A 198 5.04 20.23 4.83
C ALA A 198 4.78 21.53 5.58
N THR A 199 4.22 21.42 6.77
CA THR A 199 3.97 22.55 7.67
C THR A 199 4.24 22.17 9.12
N THR A 200 4.60 23.14 9.94
CA THR A 200 4.63 23.01 11.41
C THR A 200 3.41 23.67 12.07
N ASP A 201 2.54 24.30 11.27
CA ASP A 201 1.28 24.87 11.74
C ASP A 201 0.22 23.78 11.85
N GLN A 202 -0.16 23.46 13.08
CA GLN A 202 -1.16 22.43 13.37
C GLN A 202 -2.55 22.79 12.84
N ALA A 203 -2.93 24.08 12.80
CA ALA A 203 -4.21 24.51 12.25
C ALA A 203 -4.27 24.32 10.74
N LEU A 204 -3.16 24.57 10.04
CA LEU A 204 -3.04 24.25 8.61
C LEU A 204 -3.06 22.73 8.37
N ALA A 205 -2.38 21.96 9.21
CA ALA A 205 -2.41 20.50 9.13
C ALA A 205 -3.83 19.94 9.34
N GLN A 206 -4.62 20.51 10.26
CA GLN A 206 -6.02 20.13 10.48
C GLN A 206 -6.85 20.39 9.22
N ARG A 207 -6.67 21.53 8.54
CA ARG A 207 -7.35 21.81 7.25
C ARG A 207 -6.93 20.81 6.17
N TRP A 208 -5.64 20.48 6.04
CA TRP A 208 -5.19 19.48 5.09
C TRP A 208 -5.80 18.11 5.36
N PHE A 209 -5.95 17.75 6.64
CA PHE A 209 -6.59 16.49 7.03
C PHE A 209 -8.04 16.41 6.57
N GLU A 210 -8.78 17.52 6.60
CA GLU A 210 -10.19 17.61 6.20
C GLU A 210 -10.38 17.71 4.68
N GLU A 211 -9.47 18.40 3.99
CA GLU A 211 -9.63 18.78 2.59
C GLU A 211 -8.96 17.79 1.61
N PHE A 212 -7.76 17.33 1.92
CA PHE A 212 -6.93 16.59 0.94
C PHE A 212 -7.40 15.16 0.67
N GLU A 213 -8.29 14.65 1.49
CA GLU A 213 -8.88 13.34 1.25
C GLU A 213 -9.59 13.25 -0.11
N GLY A 214 -10.23 14.35 -0.52
CA GLY A 214 -10.89 14.46 -1.83
C GLY A 214 -9.94 14.33 -3.03
N ALA A 215 -8.64 14.54 -2.82
CA ALA A 215 -7.60 14.30 -3.81
C ALA A 215 -7.00 12.88 -3.74
N GLY A 216 -7.49 12.02 -2.83
CA GLY A 216 -7.03 10.63 -2.68
C GLY A 216 -5.90 10.43 -1.69
N THR A 217 -5.57 11.43 -0.85
CA THR A 217 -4.64 11.20 0.27
C THR A 217 -5.32 10.43 1.41
N ASP A 218 -4.53 9.72 2.21
CA ASP A 218 -5.01 8.82 3.26
C ASP A 218 -4.75 9.41 4.67
N GLY A 219 -5.01 10.71 4.84
CA GLY A 219 -4.80 11.46 6.07
C GLY A 219 -3.46 12.21 6.14
N LEU A 220 -2.84 12.25 7.31
CA LEU A 220 -1.57 12.95 7.56
C LEU A 220 -0.49 12.04 8.12
N ILE A 221 0.75 12.41 7.86
CA ILE A 221 1.94 11.97 8.58
C ILE A 221 2.47 13.13 9.43
N ALA A 222 2.76 12.87 10.70
CA ALA A 222 3.44 13.80 11.58
C ALA A 222 4.82 13.25 11.98
N LYS A 223 5.86 14.03 11.76
CA LYS A 223 7.25 13.67 12.02
C LYS A 223 7.82 14.58 13.10
N PRO A 224 8.29 14.04 14.25
CA PRO A 224 9.01 14.87 15.24
C PRO A 224 10.23 15.54 14.59
N LEU A 225 10.40 16.83 14.78
CA LEU A 225 11.44 17.63 14.11
C LEU A 225 12.87 17.16 14.42
N ALA A 226 13.11 16.68 15.63
CA ALA A 226 14.43 16.26 16.11
C ALA A 226 14.76 14.79 15.84
N ILE A 227 13.86 14.05 15.19
CA ILE A 227 14.03 12.60 15.04
C ILE A 227 15.12 12.27 14.00
N ALA A 228 16.05 11.38 14.35
CA ALA A 228 16.93 10.73 13.38
C ALA A 228 16.17 9.71 12.54
N TYR A 229 16.67 9.35 11.36
CA TYR A 229 16.08 8.29 10.55
C TYR A 229 16.32 6.93 11.20
N GLN A 230 15.27 6.22 11.53
CA GLN A 230 15.33 4.94 12.24
C GLN A 230 14.67 3.85 11.38
N PRO A 231 15.43 3.07 10.61
CA PRO A 231 14.90 2.00 9.78
C PRO A 231 14.04 1.01 10.56
N ASP A 232 12.89 0.63 9.99
CA ASP A 232 11.92 -0.33 10.55
C ASP A 232 11.34 0.05 11.93
N LYS A 233 11.54 1.30 12.41
CA LYS A 233 10.97 1.77 13.67
C LYS A 233 9.72 2.62 13.44
N ARG A 234 8.68 2.41 14.30
CA ARG A 234 7.42 3.17 14.29
C ARG A 234 7.55 4.44 15.13
N VAL A 235 8.31 5.39 14.63
CA VAL A 235 8.66 6.63 15.35
C VAL A 235 8.00 7.88 14.78
N MET A 236 7.38 7.78 13.61
CA MET A 236 6.46 8.79 13.08
C MET A 236 5.02 8.50 13.53
N PHE A 237 4.12 9.43 13.28
CA PHE A 237 2.69 9.28 13.56
C PHE A 237 1.89 9.37 12.27
N LYS A 238 0.84 8.56 12.16
CA LYS A 238 -0.16 8.66 11.09
C LYS A 238 -1.53 8.90 11.67
N ILE A 239 -2.20 9.91 11.12
CA ILE A 239 -3.57 10.28 11.44
C ILE A 239 -4.41 9.95 10.23
N LYS A 240 -5.42 9.10 10.42
CA LYS A 240 -6.35 8.70 9.35
C LYS A 240 -7.76 9.11 9.72
N PRO A 241 -8.61 9.49 8.76
CA PRO A 241 -10.03 9.68 9.01
C PRO A 241 -10.63 8.35 9.51
N GLU A 242 -11.43 8.43 10.57
CA GLU A 242 -12.24 7.30 11.04
C GLU A 242 -13.67 7.47 10.55
N ARG A 243 -14.10 6.58 9.68
CA ARG A 243 -15.46 6.51 9.18
C ARG A 243 -16.15 5.28 9.70
N THR A 244 -17.45 5.39 9.90
CA THR A 244 -18.30 4.24 10.23
C THR A 244 -19.37 4.04 9.16
N ALA A 245 -19.76 2.78 8.98
CA ALA A 245 -20.90 2.40 8.15
C ALA A 245 -21.67 1.26 8.82
N ASP A 246 -22.99 1.31 8.67
CA ASP A 246 -23.86 0.19 9.04
C ASP A 246 -23.99 -0.76 7.84
N CYS A 247 -23.46 -1.97 7.99
CA CYS A 247 -23.43 -2.96 6.93
C CYS A 247 -24.27 -4.18 7.30
N VAL A 248 -24.86 -4.79 6.29
CA VAL A 248 -25.57 -6.06 6.44
C VAL A 248 -24.56 -7.21 6.44
N VAL A 249 -24.70 -8.15 7.37
CA VAL A 249 -23.92 -9.39 7.37
C VAL A 249 -24.63 -10.38 6.46
N ALA A 250 -24.04 -10.68 5.31
CA ALA A 250 -24.63 -11.53 4.29
C ALA A 250 -23.99 -12.92 4.19
N GLY A 251 -22.89 -13.15 4.91
CA GLY A 251 -22.23 -14.45 4.92
C GLY A 251 -21.03 -14.50 5.84
N TYR A 252 -20.42 -15.66 5.97
CA TYR A 252 -19.14 -15.81 6.65
C TYR A 252 -18.25 -16.82 5.95
N ARG A 253 -16.95 -16.71 6.14
CA ARG A 253 -15.98 -17.75 5.81
C ARG A 253 -15.61 -18.53 7.04
N VAL A 254 -15.36 -19.83 6.88
CA VAL A 254 -14.90 -20.69 7.96
C VAL A 254 -13.44 -20.36 8.31
N HIS A 255 -13.10 -20.42 9.57
CA HIS A 255 -11.73 -20.18 10.01
C HIS A 255 -10.82 -21.37 9.68
N LYS A 256 -9.58 -21.10 9.30
CA LYS A 256 -8.58 -22.13 8.94
C LYS A 256 -8.27 -23.18 10.03
N SER A 257 -8.61 -22.89 11.29
CA SER A 257 -8.35 -23.78 12.42
C SER A 257 -9.48 -24.77 12.69
N GLY A 258 -10.58 -24.75 11.92
CA GLY A 258 -11.67 -25.71 12.08
C GLY A 258 -13.05 -25.14 11.77
N ASP A 259 -14.01 -26.08 11.66
CA ASP A 259 -15.35 -25.80 11.12
C ASP A 259 -16.30 -25.11 12.11
N ASN A 260 -15.93 -25.01 13.39
CA ASN A 260 -16.77 -24.41 14.44
C ASN A 260 -16.37 -22.96 14.79
N ALA A 261 -15.72 -22.26 13.87
CA ALA A 261 -15.30 -20.87 14.07
C ALA A 261 -15.38 -20.08 12.76
N ILE A 262 -15.84 -18.83 12.82
CA ILE A 262 -15.82 -17.94 11.66
C ILE A 262 -14.43 -17.43 11.38
N GLY A 263 -14.05 -17.39 10.10
CA GLY A 263 -12.82 -16.74 9.61
C GLY A 263 -13.01 -15.25 9.42
N SER A 264 -14.07 -14.87 8.70
CA SER A 264 -14.46 -13.48 8.46
C SER A 264 -15.97 -13.39 8.24
N LEU A 265 -16.54 -12.21 8.55
CA LEU A 265 -17.89 -11.84 8.15
C LEU A 265 -17.84 -11.11 6.82
N LEU A 266 -18.78 -11.41 5.92
CA LEU A 266 -18.94 -10.76 4.64
C LEU A 266 -20.02 -9.70 4.74
N LEU A 267 -19.71 -8.49 4.28
CA LEU A 267 -20.51 -7.29 4.43
C LEU A 267 -21.15 -6.86 3.12
N GLY A 268 -22.39 -6.41 3.20
CA GLY A 268 -23.14 -5.85 2.09
C GLY A 268 -23.75 -4.50 2.37
N LEU A 269 -23.89 -3.70 1.31
CA LEU A 269 -24.70 -2.49 1.27
C LEU A 269 -25.69 -2.59 0.11
N TYR A 270 -26.89 -2.03 0.32
CA TYR A 270 -27.89 -1.99 -0.74
C TYR A 270 -27.63 -0.82 -1.70
N GLN A 271 -27.70 -1.12 -2.99
CA GLN A 271 -27.69 -0.13 -4.06
C GLN A 271 -29.08 0.51 -4.23
N GLU A 272 -29.17 1.57 -5.01
CA GLU A 272 -30.43 2.28 -5.28
C GLU A 272 -31.51 1.38 -5.89
N ASP A 273 -31.11 0.40 -6.70
CA ASP A 273 -31.99 -0.61 -7.29
C ASP A 273 -32.41 -1.72 -6.33
N GLY A 274 -31.96 -1.68 -5.08
CA GLY A 274 -32.25 -2.65 -4.04
C GLY A 274 -31.39 -3.92 -4.08
N VAL A 275 -30.39 -3.98 -4.96
CA VAL A 275 -29.42 -5.09 -5.01
C VAL A 275 -28.45 -4.96 -3.84
N LEU A 276 -28.20 -6.07 -3.16
CA LEU A 276 -27.19 -6.16 -2.09
C LEU A 276 -25.81 -6.38 -2.70
N ALA A 277 -24.99 -5.33 -2.73
CA ALA A 277 -23.62 -5.42 -3.21
C ALA A 277 -22.64 -5.84 -2.09
N SER A 278 -21.60 -6.59 -2.43
CA SER A 278 -20.54 -6.96 -1.50
C SER A 278 -19.58 -5.77 -1.32
N VAL A 279 -19.48 -5.25 -0.09
CA VAL A 279 -18.70 -4.04 0.20
C VAL A 279 -17.38 -4.33 0.90
N GLY A 280 -17.25 -5.48 1.56
CA GLY A 280 -16.03 -5.83 2.27
C GLY A 280 -16.18 -6.96 3.27
N VAL A 281 -15.20 -7.09 4.15
CA VAL A 281 -15.18 -8.14 5.18
C VAL A 281 -14.67 -7.61 6.52
N ILE A 282 -15.08 -8.26 7.63
CA ILE A 282 -14.44 -8.15 8.94
C ILE A 282 -13.70 -9.46 9.22
N GLY A 283 -12.40 -9.39 9.48
CA GLY A 283 -11.59 -10.59 9.72
C GLY A 283 -10.90 -10.66 11.09
N ALA A 284 -10.91 -9.57 11.85
CA ALA A 284 -10.16 -9.47 13.11
C ALA A 284 -11.08 -9.73 14.33
N PHE A 285 -11.22 -11.02 14.70
CA PHE A 285 -11.92 -11.41 15.90
C PHE A 285 -11.03 -12.30 16.79
N PRO A 286 -11.10 -12.16 18.14
CA PRO A 286 -10.55 -13.14 19.05
C PRO A 286 -11.17 -14.53 18.85
N MET A 287 -10.45 -15.60 19.14
CA MET A 287 -10.93 -16.97 18.87
C MET A 287 -12.24 -17.31 19.61
N ALA A 288 -12.39 -16.84 20.84
CA ALA A 288 -13.63 -17.04 21.61
C ALA A 288 -14.84 -16.42 20.88
N GLU A 289 -14.66 -15.22 20.35
CA GLU A 289 -15.70 -14.50 19.58
C GLU A 289 -16.02 -15.21 18.27
N ARG A 290 -15.01 -15.75 17.57
CA ARG A 290 -15.21 -16.55 16.34
C ARG A 290 -16.10 -17.76 16.56
N LYS A 291 -15.92 -18.45 17.67
CA LYS A 291 -16.73 -19.62 18.06
C LYS A 291 -18.14 -19.21 18.46
N ARG A 292 -18.29 -18.14 19.24
CA ARG A 292 -19.58 -17.59 19.64
C ARG A 292 -20.40 -17.17 18.43
N LEU A 293 -19.81 -16.40 17.52
CA LEU A 293 -20.46 -15.94 16.30
C LEU A 293 -20.82 -17.11 15.38
N PHE A 294 -19.99 -18.14 15.28
CA PHE A 294 -20.33 -19.34 14.51
C PHE A 294 -21.65 -19.93 14.99
N GLN A 295 -21.83 -20.11 16.30
CA GLN A 295 -23.06 -20.67 16.88
C GLN A 295 -24.28 -19.74 16.68
N GLU A 296 -24.10 -18.44 16.91
CA GLU A 296 -25.16 -17.44 16.78
C GLU A 296 -25.67 -17.27 15.35
N LEU A 297 -24.82 -17.52 14.35
CA LEU A 297 -25.17 -17.33 12.94
C LEU A 297 -25.80 -18.57 12.31
N GLN A 298 -25.72 -19.77 12.92
CA GLN A 298 -26.27 -20.99 12.34
C GLN A 298 -27.76 -20.89 11.98
N PRO A 299 -28.66 -20.27 12.79
CA PRO A 299 -30.07 -20.13 12.43
C PRO A 299 -30.32 -19.26 11.18
N LEU A 300 -29.34 -18.49 10.76
CA LEU A 300 -29.42 -17.60 9.58
C LEU A 300 -28.86 -18.24 8.31
N VAL A 301 -28.27 -19.42 8.38
CA VAL A 301 -27.71 -20.10 7.20
C VAL A 301 -28.84 -20.49 6.25
N ILE A 302 -28.66 -20.15 4.98
CA ILE A 302 -29.61 -20.47 3.89
C ILE A 302 -28.86 -21.10 2.72
N PRO A 303 -29.59 -21.86 1.84
CA PRO A 303 -29.02 -22.31 0.58
C PRO A 303 -28.61 -21.13 -0.31
N LEU A 304 -27.53 -21.31 -1.08
CA LEU A 304 -26.98 -20.24 -1.93
C LEU A 304 -27.97 -19.81 -3.04
N GLU A 305 -28.80 -20.71 -3.55
CA GLU A 305 -29.83 -20.40 -4.54
C GLU A 305 -30.87 -19.39 -4.05
N ASN A 306 -31.06 -19.29 -2.73
CA ASN A 306 -31.99 -18.35 -2.09
C ASN A 306 -31.30 -17.07 -1.58
N HIS A 307 -29.98 -16.94 -1.82
CA HIS A 307 -29.19 -15.84 -1.34
C HIS A 307 -29.08 -14.72 -2.39
N PRO A 308 -29.07 -13.41 -2.00
CA PRO A 308 -28.88 -12.30 -2.94
C PRO A 308 -27.59 -12.40 -3.77
N TRP A 309 -26.59 -13.10 -3.25
CA TRP A 309 -25.32 -13.33 -3.95
C TRP A 309 -25.28 -14.70 -4.65
N ASN A 310 -26.40 -15.15 -5.17
CA ASN A 310 -26.45 -16.32 -6.05
C ASN A 310 -25.79 -15.97 -7.41
N TRP A 311 -24.66 -16.57 -7.68
CA TRP A 311 -23.87 -16.27 -8.88
C TRP A 311 -24.58 -16.56 -10.21
N ALA A 312 -25.53 -17.49 -10.20
CA ALA A 312 -26.32 -17.82 -11.40
C ALA A 312 -27.41 -16.77 -11.71
N ALA A 313 -27.74 -15.91 -10.75
CA ALA A 313 -28.76 -14.87 -10.88
C ALA A 313 -28.21 -13.51 -11.30
N HIS A 314 -26.87 -13.32 -11.23
CA HIS A 314 -26.22 -12.03 -11.50
C HIS A 314 -25.44 -12.06 -12.81
N GLU A 315 -25.58 -11.03 -13.61
CA GLU A 315 -24.81 -10.82 -14.84
C GLU A 315 -23.35 -10.49 -14.57
N ALA A 316 -22.48 -10.71 -15.56
CA ALA A 316 -21.07 -10.40 -15.47
C ALA A 316 -20.85 -8.89 -15.22
N GLY A 317 -20.34 -8.53 -14.04
CA GLY A 317 -20.07 -7.14 -13.65
C GLY A 317 -20.48 -6.79 -12.22
N GLU A 318 -21.42 -7.53 -11.62
CA GLU A 318 -21.80 -7.31 -10.23
C GLU A 318 -20.76 -7.86 -9.25
N ARG A 319 -20.47 -7.09 -8.18
CA ARG A 319 -19.47 -7.48 -7.17
C ARG A 319 -20.06 -8.37 -6.09
N THR A 320 -20.37 -9.59 -6.48
CA THR A 320 -20.73 -10.64 -5.52
C THR A 320 -19.48 -11.45 -5.12
N PRO A 321 -19.43 -12.06 -3.92
CA PRO A 321 -18.34 -12.95 -3.54
C PRO A 321 -18.35 -14.20 -4.41
N GLN A 322 -17.56 -14.23 -5.46
CA GLN A 322 -17.41 -15.36 -6.36
C GLN A 322 -16.23 -16.23 -5.92
N LYS A 323 -16.30 -17.54 -6.19
CA LYS A 323 -15.25 -18.49 -5.85
C LYS A 323 -13.88 -18.11 -6.41
N ASN A 324 -13.84 -17.45 -7.58
CA ASN A 324 -12.63 -17.03 -8.27
C ASN A 324 -12.47 -15.51 -8.37
N ALA A 325 -13.33 -14.72 -7.72
CA ALA A 325 -13.22 -13.27 -7.69
C ALA A 325 -12.16 -12.84 -6.67
N GLY A 326 -10.89 -13.02 -7.00
CA GLY A 326 -9.79 -12.62 -6.18
C GLY A 326 -8.90 -11.60 -6.90
N SER A 327 -8.40 -10.62 -6.16
CA SER A 327 -7.23 -9.86 -6.61
C SER A 327 -6.05 -10.82 -6.81
N ARG A 328 -5.01 -10.44 -7.56
CA ARG A 328 -3.77 -11.24 -7.70
C ARG A 328 -3.17 -11.67 -6.36
N TRP A 329 -3.41 -10.92 -5.29
CA TRP A 329 -3.00 -11.23 -3.92
C TRP A 329 -3.78 -12.37 -3.27
N ASN A 330 -4.92 -12.74 -3.84
CA ASN A 330 -5.78 -13.85 -3.41
C ASN A 330 -5.75 -15.03 -4.37
N ALA A 331 -4.90 -15.00 -5.39
CA ALA A 331 -4.74 -16.10 -6.32
C ALA A 331 -4.39 -17.39 -5.55
N GLY A 332 -5.23 -18.40 -5.67
CA GLY A 332 -5.09 -19.68 -4.96
C GLY A 332 -5.75 -19.77 -3.58
N LYS A 333 -6.38 -18.69 -3.05
CA LYS A 333 -7.17 -18.78 -1.81
C LYS A 333 -8.59 -19.27 -2.11
N ASP A 334 -9.10 -20.14 -1.25
CA ASP A 334 -10.51 -20.49 -1.25
C ASP A 334 -11.33 -19.29 -0.74
N LEU A 335 -12.14 -18.70 -1.62
CA LEU A 335 -13.01 -17.57 -1.32
C LEU A 335 -14.47 -18.02 -1.11
N SER A 336 -14.73 -19.33 -1.00
CA SER A 336 -16.05 -19.84 -0.66
C SER A 336 -16.56 -19.26 0.66
N PHE A 337 -17.86 -19.16 0.81
CA PHE A 337 -18.50 -18.63 2.00
C PHE A 337 -19.79 -19.39 2.31
N VAL A 338 -20.24 -19.30 3.55
CA VAL A 338 -21.53 -19.79 4.01
C VAL A 338 -22.54 -18.65 3.91
N PRO A 339 -23.59 -18.75 3.08
CA PRO A 339 -24.58 -17.71 2.90
C PRO A 339 -25.48 -17.56 4.13
N LEU A 340 -25.80 -16.33 4.50
CA LEU A 340 -26.71 -16.00 5.59
C LEU A 340 -27.88 -15.15 5.09
N ARG A 341 -29.06 -15.34 5.68
CA ARG A 341 -30.13 -14.36 5.52
C ARG A 341 -29.61 -13.00 5.96
N PRO A 342 -29.70 -11.96 5.12
CA PRO A 342 -29.13 -10.64 5.39
C PRO A 342 -29.99 -9.83 6.37
N GLU A 343 -30.10 -10.33 7.60
CA GLU A 343 -30.97 -9.77 8.67
C GLU A 343 -30.18 -9.07 9.78
N ARG A 344 -28.90 -9.38 9.95
CA ARG A 344 -28.07 -8.74 11.00
C ARG A 344 -27.31 -7.58 10.46
N VAL A 345 -27.32 -6.48 11.22
CA VAL A 345 -26.58 -5.27 10.90
C VAL A 345 -25.43 -5.07 11.88
N VAL A 346 -24.29 -4.68 11.35
CA VAL A 346 -23.07 -4.38 12.09
C VAL A 346 -22.55 -3.01 11.70
N GLU A 347 -22.25 -2.17 12.67
CA GLU A 347 -21.47 -0.96 12.45
C GLU A 347 -20.00 -1.32 12.38
N VAL A 348 -19.34 -0.84 11.33
CA VAL A 348 -17.91 -1.06 11.09
C VAL A 348 -17.17 0.27 10.96
N ARG A 349 -15.89 0.25 11.31
CA ARG A 349 -14.95 1.30 10.95
C ARG A 349 -14.23 0.92 9.66
N TYR A 350 -14.12 1.85 8.74
CA TYR A 350 -13.42 1.67 7.48
C TYR A 350 -12.54 2.88 7.15
N ASP A 351 -11.50 2.68 6.35
CA ASP A 351 -10.57 3.77 5.97
C ASP A 351 -11.19 4.62 4.86
N HIS A 352 -11.39 4.05 3.68
CA HIS A 352 -12.02 4.71 2.53
C HIS A 352 -12.55 3.68 1.53
N MET A 353 -13.30 4.17 0.58
CA MET A 353 -13.86 3.37 -0.50
C MET A 353 -12.87 3.26 -1.67
N GLU A 354 -12.85 2.09 -2.31
CA GLU A 354 -12.22 1.86 -3.61
C GLU A 354 -13.32 1.39 -4.56
N GLY A 355 -13.80 2.31 -5.39
CA GLY A 355 -15.02 2.09 -6.15
C GLY A 355 -16.21 1.81 -5.20
N VAL A 356 -16.84 0.65 -5.33
CA VAL A 356 -18.03 0.27 -4.55
C VAL A 356 -17.73 -0.58 -3.31
N ARG A 357 -16.45 -0.75 -2.93
CA ARG A 357 -16.06 -1.57 -1.78
C ARG A 357 -15.09 -0.83 -0.85
N PHE A 358 -14.99 -1.30 0.39
CA PHE A 358 -13.91 -0.90 1.29
C PHE A 358 -12.55 -1.36 0.74
N ARG A 359 -11.59 -0.45 0.69
CA ARG A 359 -10.24 -0.77 0.23
C ARG A 359 -9.53 -1.80 1.12
N HIS A 360 -9.70 -1.68 2.43
CA HIS A 360 -9.12 -2.57 3.42
C HIS A 360 -10.20 -3.33 4.18
N THR A 361 -9.78 -4.39 4.90
CA THR A 361 -10.65 -5.11 5.83
C THR A 361 -11.22 -4.16 6.86
N ALA A 362 -12.54 -4.09 6.97
CA ALA A 362 -13.24 -3.27 7.95
C ALA A 362 -13.03 -3.81 9.36
N GLN A 363 -13.16 -2.93 10.35
CA GLN A 363 -13.04 -3.29 11.75
C GLN A 363 -14.42 -3.28 12.42
N PHE A 364 -14.69 -4.33 13.19
CA PHE A 364 -15.92 -4.43 13.98
C PHE A 364 -15.98 -3.27 15.00
N ASN A 365 -17.11 -2.55 15.03
CA ASN A 365 -17.39 -1.55 16.05
C ASN A 365 -18.45 -2.07 17.03
N ARG A 366 -19.66 -2.32 16.56
CA ARG A 366 -20.76 -2.88 17.36
C ARG A 366 -21.85 -3.51 16.50
N TRP A 367 -22.68 -4.34 17.10
CA TRP A 367 -23.93 -4.80 16.48
C TRP A 367 -24.99 -3.71 16.51
N ARG A 368 -25.82 -3.66 15.48
CA ARG A 368 -26.91 -2.69 15.32
C ARG A 368 -28.27 -3.42 15.18
N PRO A 369 -28.79 -4.02 16.28
CA PRO A 369 -30.10 -4.68 16.25
C PRO A 369 -31.26 -3.70 16.07
N ASP A 370 -31.02 -2.41 16.27
CA ASP A 370 -31.92 -1.28 16.10
C ASP A 370 -32.04 -0.83 14.62
N ARG A 371 -31.18 -1.30 13.74
CA ARG A 371 -31.10 -0.84 12.36
C ARG A 371 -31.79 -1.81 11.41
N ASP A 372 -32.67 -1.27 10.54
CA ASP A 372 -33.25 -2.03 9.45
C ASP A 372 -32.17 -2.42 8.42
N PRO A 373 -31.98 -3.71 8.08
CA PRO A 373 -31.01 -4.12 7.08
C PRO A 373 -31.18 -3.41 5.72
N ARG A 374 -32.41 -3.15 5.29
CA ARG A 374 -32.69 -2.47 4.02
C ARG A 374 -32.30 -1.01 4.00
N SER A 375 -32.13 -0.38 5.18
CA SER A 375 -31.62 0.99 5.30
C SER A 375 -30.10 1.11 5.22
N CYS A 376 -29.38 -0.01 5.14
CA CYS A 376 -27.92 -0.04 4.98
C CYS A 376 -27.56 0.16 3.51
N THR A 377 -27.60 1.40 3.05
CA THR A 377 -27.33 1.81 1.66
C THR A 377 -25.99 2.54 1.53
N TYR A 378 -25.55 2.75 0.30
CA TYR A 378 -24.35 3.56 0.02
C TYR A 378 -24.54 5.05 0.34
N GLU A 379 -25.75 5.55 0.44
CA GLU A 379 -26.06 6.96 0.77
C GLU A 379 -25.54 7.38 2.15
N GLN A 380 -25.39 6.44 3.09
CA GLN A 380 -24.83 6.73 4.41
C GLN A 380 -23.32 7.01 4.39
N LEU A 381 -22.63 6.66 3.29
CA LEU A 381 -21.18 6.81 3.20
C LEU A 381 -20.83 8.27 2.96
N GLU A 382 -19.92 8.79 3.78
CA GLU A 382 -19.37 10.12 3.59
C GLU A 382 -18.65 10.21 2.24
N GLN A 383 -19.01 11.21 1.45
CA GLN A 383 -18.32 11.53 0.20
C GLN A 383 -17.27 12.60 0.51
N PRO A 384 -15.98 12.37 0.24
CA PRO A 384 -14.96 13.40 0.37
C PRO A 384 -15.29 14.60 -0.55
N ILE A 385 -15.03 15.79 -0.06
CA ILE A 385 -15.12 17.01 -0.90
C ILE A 385 -14.06 16.89 -1.99
N THR A 386 -14.44 17.11 -3.24
CA THR A 386 -13.50 17.08 -4.37
C THR A 386 -12.40 18.13 -4.16
N PHE A 387 -11.15 17.70 -4.23
CA PHE A 387 -9.98 18.56 -4.08
C PHE A 387 -8.96 18.22 -5.19
N SER A 388 -8.28 19.23 -5.75
CA SER A 388 -7.33 19.02 -6.84
C SER A 388 -5.94 18.64 -6.31
N LEU A 389 -5.32 17.62 -6.90
CA LEU A 389 -3.94 17.28 -6.60
C LEU A 389 -2.96 18.41 -6.93
N ASN A 390 -3.24 19.22 -7.97
CA ASN A 390 -2.42 20.37 -8.32
C ASN A 390 -2.45 21.50 -7.28
N ASP A 391 -3.51 21.58 -6.46
CA ASP A 391 -3.55 22.51 -5.33
C ASP A 391 -2.71 22.03 -4.14
N ILE A 392 -2.40 20.72 -4.09
CA ILE A 392 -1.49 20.15 -3.09
C ILE A 392 -0.04 20.22 -3.57
N VAL A 393 0.20 19.74 -4.80
CA VAL A 393 1.52 19.72 -5.45
C VAL A 393 1.36 20.22 -6.87
N PRO A 394 1.75 21.49 -7.16
CA PRO A 394 1.68 22.05 -8.50
C PRO A 394 2.43 21.22 -9.54
N GLY A 395 1.78 20.92 -10.67
CA GLY A 395 2.35 20.14 -11.76
C GLY A 395 2.38 18.63 -11.55
N LEU A 396 1.67 18.11 -10.55
CA LEU A 396 1.56 16.67 -10.31
C LEU A 396 0.61 15.98 -11.31
N VAL A 397 -0.38 16.73 -11.85
CA VAL A 397 -1.34 16.26 -12.87
C VAL A 397 -1.23 17.10 -14.12
#